data_8976bc97702dc39014e4a2ccada76ffe
#
_entry.id   8976bc97702dc39014e4a2ccada76ffe
#
_cell.length_a   1.000
_cell.length_b   1.000
_cell.length_c   1.000
_cell.angle_alpha   90.00
_cell.angle_beta   90.00
_cell.angle_gamma   90.00
#
_symmetry.space_group_name_H-M   'P 1'
#
loop_
_entity.id
_entity.type
_entity.pdbx_description
1 polymer ?
#
loop_
_entity_poly.entity_id
_entity_poly.type
_entity_poly.pdbx_seq_one_letter_code
_entity_poly.pdbx_strand_id
1 'polypeptide(L)'
;AAGAVVSHSSGSEGSGGVSMPFSVCVKDRMMYSHTFTFDDGVPFTTGCTAVVTATFEGAALGPYDILIDILVAQKLLREVMELYDHKNLDALQEFARPDGSRRNTTVEVMAQAVYRQLHSRLQAHHHSVLATDGKGLGAVTAMHIKLEESDVALASYWEEARPEGLFSARAVGS
;
A
#
# COMPACT_ATOMS: atom_id res chain seq x y z
N ALA A 1 20.18 6.30 5.17
CA ALA A 1 19.55 6.02 6.46
C ALA A 1 18.05 6.31 6.34
N ALA A 2 17.24 5.27 6.26
CA ALA A 2 15.78 5.40 6.26
C ALA A 2 15.33 5.78 7.69
N GLY A 3 14.76 6.97 7.87
CA GLY A 3 14.18 7.40 9.13
C GLY A 3 12.74 6.89 9.24
N ALA A 4 12.43 6.10 10.26
CA ALA A 4 11.06 5.84 10.66
C ALA A 4 10.54 7.06 11.43
N VAL A 5 9.39 7.59 11.04
CA VAL A 5 8.71 8.67 11.76
C VAL A 5 7.53 8.06 12.50
N VAL A 6 7.57 8.11 13.82
CA VAL A 6 6.41 7.80 14.67
C VAL A 6 5.63 9.10 14.88
N SER A 7 4.44 9.20 14.32
CA SER A 7 3.56 10.35 14.53
C SER A 7 2.47 9.98 15.54
N HIS A 8 2.32 10.81 16.57
CA HIS A 8 1.18 10.73 17.49
C HIS A 8 0.06 11.63 16.96
N SER A 9 -1.10 11.05 16.65
CA SER A 9 -2.29 11.83 16.33
C SER A 9 -3.04 12.17 17.63
N SER A 10 -3.18 13.47 17.91
CA SER A 10 -4.05 13.98 18.97
C SER A 10 -5.51 13.82 18.52
N GLY A 11 -6.30 13.05 19.28
CA GLY A 11 -7.67 12.74 18.97
C GLY A 11 -8.61 13.96 19.08
N SER A 12 -9.53 14.06 18.11
CA SER A 12 -10.76 14.83 18.20
C SER A 12 -11.91 13.88 18.59
N GLU A 13 -12.59 14.15 19.66
CA GLU A 13 -13.77 13.39 20.12
C GLU A 13 -14.96 13.61 19.15
N GLY A 14 -15.56 12.51 18.70
CA GLY A 14 -16.87 12.59 18.04
C GLY A 14 -17.09 11.64 16.89
N SER A 15 -17.28 10.39 17.17
CA SER A 15 -17.96 9.26 16.52
C SER A 15 -17.24 7.97 16.90
N GLY A 16 -17.95 6.88 17.19
CA GLY A 16 -17.40 5.64 17.75
C GLY A 16 -16.39 4.88 16.86
N GLY A 17 -15.37 5.58 16.36
CA GLY A 17 -14.25 4.99 15.61
C GLY A 17 -13.25 4.34 16.56
N VAL A 18 -12.73 3.17 16.20
CA VAL A 18 -11.65 2.51 16.93
C VAL A 18 -10.41 3.41 16.88
N SER A 19 -9.89 3.81 18.06
CA SER A 19 -8.64 4.57 18.15
C SER A 19 -7.47 3.70 17.69
N MET A 20 -6.65 4.24 16.78
CA MET A 20 -5.43 3.58 16.28
C MET A 20 -4.20 4.41 16.68
N PRO A 21 -3.74 4.27 17.95
CA PRO A 21 -2.68 5.12 18.49
C PRO A 21 -1.30 4.86 17.91
N PHE A 22 -1.11 3.71 17.24
CA PHE A 22 0.18 3.35 16.65
C PHE A 22 0.13 3.42 15.13
N SER A 23 1.15 4.06 14.55
CA SER A 23 1.33 4.18 13.12
C SER A 23 2.81 4.04 12.77
N VAL A 24 3.11 3.22 11.77
CA VAL A 24 4.45 2.99 11.24
C VAL A 24 4.42 3.23 9.74
N CYS A 25 5.38 4.00 9.22
CA CYS A 25 5.50 4.29 7.80
C CYS A 25 6.82 3.75 7.23
N VAL A 26 6.77 3.18 6.05
CA VAL A 26 7.94 2.90 5.21
C VAL A 26 7.79 3.61 3.88
N LYS A 27 8.91 4.00 3.27
CA LYS A 27 8.92 4.75 2.01
C LYS A 27 9.87 4.11 1.02
N ASP A 28 9.49 4.17 -0.25
CA ASP A 28 10.33 3.83 -1.38
C ASP A 28 9.93 4.67 -2.60
N ARG A 29 10.62 4.51 -3.71
CA ARG A 29 10.38 5.24 -4.95
C ARG A 29 10.48 4.32 -6.16
N MET A 30 9.80 4.72 -7.24
CA MET A 30 9.87 4.07 -8.53
C MET A 30 9.81 5.13 -9.64
N MET A 31 10.41 4.82 -10.79
CA MET A 31 10.33 5.61 -12.02
C MET A 31 9.59 4.80 -13.07
N TYR A 32 8.61 5.40 -13.74
CA TYR A 32 7.86 4.74 -14.79
C TYR A 32 7.42 5.71 -15.87
N SER A 33 7.02 5.17 -17.02
CA SER A 33 6.31 5.93 -18.05
C SER A 33 4.93 5.31 -18.30
N HIS A 34 4.00 6.13 -18.76
CA HIS A 34 2.65 5.72 -19.09
C HIS A 34 2.01 6.66 -20.10
N THR A 35 0.93 6.21 -20.72
CA THR A 35 0.16 7.00 -21.68
C THR A 35 -1.26 7.19 -21.19
N PHE A 36 -1.72 8.42 -21.18
CA PHE A 36 -3.12 8.75 -20.97
C PHE A 36 -3.83 8.93 -22.30
N THR A 37 -5.10 8.54 -22.34
CA THR A 37 -6.02 8.89 -23.41
C THR A 37 -7.29 9.44 -22.76
N PHE A 38 -7.67 10.65 -23.14
CA PHE A 38 -8.88 11.34 -22.69
C PHE A 38 -9.94 11.31 -23.80
N ASP A 39 -11.02 12.05 -23.61
CA ASP A 39 -12.20 12.07 -24.51
C ASP A 39 -11.88 12.57 -25.92
N ASP A 40 -10.82 13.35 -26.11
CA ASP A 40 -10.32 13.80 -27.42
C ASP A 40 -9.62 12.69 -28.22
N GLY A 41 -9.37 11.54 -27.58
CA GLY A 41 -8.70 10.40 -28.18
C GLY A 41 -7.21 10.60 -28.47
N VAL A 42 -6.61 11.72 -28.08
CA VAL A 42 -5.18 12.01 -28.31
C VAL A 42 -4.33 11.41 -27.21
N PRO A 43 -3.42 10.44 -27.50
CA PRO A 43 -2.56 9.87 -26.49
C PRO A 43 -1.53 10.90 -25.98
N PHE A 44 -1.36 10.98 -24.68
CA PHE A 44 -0.33 11.76 -24.01
C PHE A 44 0.57 10.86 -23.18
N THR A 45 1.83 10.72 -23.58
CA THR A 45 2.83 9.91 -22.87
C THR A 45 3.66 10.77 -21.93
N THR A 46 3.79 10.35 -20.71
CA THR A 46 4.63 11.02 -19.71
C THR A 46 5.40 9.99 -18.88
N GLY A 47 6.35 10.46 -18.11
CA GLY A 47 7.06 9.69 -17.11
C GLY A 47 7.20 10.47 -15.81
N CYS A 48 7.26 9.75 -14.71
CA CYS A 48 7.43 10.37 -13.41
C CYS A 48 8.35 9.56 -12.50
N THR A 49 8.82 10.20 -11.43
CA THR A 49 9.44 9.57 -10.28
C THR A 49 8.46 9.67 -9.12
N ALA A 50 7.80 8.57 -8.81
CA ALA A 50 6.83 8.52 -7.73
C ALA A 50 7.49 8.13 -6.40
N VAL A 51 7.14 8.83 -5.32
CA VAL A 51 7.47 8.43 -3.95
C VAL A 51 6.26 7.74 -3.35
N VAL A 52 6.46 6.52 -2.87
CA VAL A 52 5.41 5.72 -2.24
C VAL A 52 5.65 5.67 -0.73
N THR A 53 4.62 6.00 0.03
CA THR A 53 4.57 5.82 1.49
C THR A 53 3.52 4.78 1.81
N ALA A 54 3.95 3.67 2.43
CA ALA A 54 3.04 2.70 3.03
C ALA A 54 2.96 2.96 4.53
N THR A 55 1.76 3.22 5.03
CA THR A 55 1.45 3.46 6.44
C THR A 55 0.65 2.28 6.98
N PHE A 56 1.09 1.75 8.11
CA PHE A 56 0.43 0.66 8.84
C PHE A 56 -0.09 1.20 10.16
N GLU A 57 -1.30 0.84 10.54
CA GLU A 57 -1.95 1.33 11.76
C GLU A 57 -2.50 0.17 12.58
N GLY A 58 -2.56 0.38 13.90
CA GLY A 58 -3.13 -0.60 14.83
C GLY A 58 -3.44 -0.02 16.19
N ALA A 59 -4.38 -0.68 16.88
CA ALA A 59 -4.82 -0.28 18.22
C ALA A 59 -3.86 -0.73 19.34
N ALA A 60 -3.03 -1.75 19.08
CA ALA A 60 -2.10 -2.33 20.03
C ALA A 60 -0.80 -2.74 19.35
N LEU A 61 0.23 -2.95 20.12
CA LEU A 61 1.48 -3.55 19.65
C LEU A 61 1.41 -5.08 19.72
N GLY A 62 2.10 -5.73 18.81
CA GLY A 62 2.27 -7.17 18.80
C GLY A 62 3.44 -7.64 19.65
N PRO A 63 3.95 -8.87 19.42
CA PRO A 63 5.15 -9.38 20.06
C PRO A 63 6.33 -8.42 19.89
N TYR A 64 7.19 -8.33 20.92
CA TYR A 64 8.37 -7.45 20.97
C TYR A 64 8.04 -5.95 20.94
N ASP A 65 6.80 -5.56 21.31
CA ASP A 65 6.34 -4.17 21.36
C ASP A 65 6.45 -3.45 20.00
N ILE A 66 6.24 -4.16 18.91
CA ILE A 66 6.23 -3.62 17.54
C ILE A 66 4.86 -3.81 16.88
N LEU A 67 4.49 -2.86 16.03
CA LEU A 67 3.28 -2.96 15.20
C LEU A 67 3.52 -3.87 13.98
N ILE A 68 4.63 -3.65 13.31
CA ILE A 68 5.08 -4.40 12.14
C ILE A 68 6.61 -4.36 12.08
N ASP A 69 7.24 -5.44 11.64
CA ASP A 69 8.67 -5.46 11.35
C ASP A 69 8.98 -4.53 10.17
N ILE A 70 9.69 -3.44 10.46
CA ILE A 70 10.03 -2.40 9.49
C ILE A 70 10.89 -2.96 8.36
N LEU A 71 11.80 -3.90 8.64
CA LEU A 71 12.68 -4.48 7.62
C LEU A 71 11.88 -5.36 6.66
N VAL A 72 10.93 -6.12 7.17
CA VAL A 72 10.00 -6.90 6.35
C VAL A 72 9.13 -5.97 5.50
N ALA A 73 8.55 -4.94 6.10
CA ALA A 73 7.71 -3.98 5.39
C ALA A 73 8.49 -3.26 4.26
N GLN A 74 9.72 -2.81 4.53
CA GLN A 74 10.59 -2.18 3.53
C GLN A 74 10.96 -3.13 2.40
N LYS A 75 11.34 -4.38 2.73
CA LYS A 75 11.67 -5.39 1.73
C LYS A 75 10.48 -5.65 0.79
N LEU A 76 9.31 -5.89 1.36
CA LEU A 76 8.12 -6.20 0.57
C LEU A 76 7.64 -5.00 -0.24
N LEU A 77 7.78 -3.77 0.28
CA LEU A 77 7.51 -2.57 -0.50
C LEU A 77 8.48 -2.44 -1.68
N ARG A 78 9.79 -2.71 -1.46
CA ARG A 78 10.78 -2.71 -2.55
C ARG A 78 10.43 -3.72 -3.64
N GLU A 79 10.05 -4.94 -3.28
CA GLU A 79 9.61 -5.96 -4.24
C GLU A 79 8.39 -5.51 -5.06
N VAL A 80 7.48 -4.70 -4.46
CA VAL A 80 6.37 -4.11 -5.20
C VAL A 80 6.86 -3.01 -6.14
N MET A 81 7.77 -2.13 -5.70
CA MET A 81 8.33 -1.09 -6.58
C MET A 81 9.01 -1.69 -7.81
N GLU A 82 9.74 -2.78 -7.68
CA GLU A 82 10.41 -3.48 -8.78
C GLU A 82 9.45 -4.00 -9.88
N LEU A 83 8.15 -4.15 -9.57
CA LEU A 83 7.14 -4.47 -10.58
C LEU A 83 6.94 -3.32 -11.59
N TYR A 84 7.16 -2.09 -11.17
CA TYR A 84 6.85 -0.88 -11.93
C TYR A 84 8.09 -0.05 -12.28
N ASP A 85 9.15 -0.17 -11.48
CA ASP A 85 10.35 0.65 -11.61
C ASP A 85 11.03 0.44 -12.97
N HIS A 86 11.36 1.55 -13.64
CA HIS A 86 11.95 1.60 -14.98
C HIS A 86 11.12 0.89 -16.07
N LYS A 87 9.78 0.88 -15.92
CA LYS A 87 8.89 0.23 -16.91
C LYS A 87 7.93 1.22 -17.56
N ASN A 88 7.47 0.83 -18.75
CA ASN A 88 6.27 1.42 -19.34
C ASN A 88 5.05 0.64 -18.81
N LEU A 89 4.19 1.32 -18.04
CA LEU A 89 3.01 0.71 -17.44
C LEU A 89 2.01 0.21 -18.49
N ASP A 90 2.00 0.80 -19.68
CA ASP A 90 1.11 0.40 -20.76
C ASP A 90 1.40 -1.03 -21.26
N ALA A 91 2.59 -1.55 -21.00
CA ALA A 91 2.97 -2.91 -21.35
C ALA A 91 2.53 -3.97 -20.32
N LEU A 92 2.10 -3.54 -19.12
CA LEU A 92 1.77 -4.45 -18.03
C LEU A 92 0.33 -4.98 -18.16
N GLN A 93 0.17 -6.30 -18.07
CA GLN A 93 -1.14 -6.96 -18.18
C GLN A 93 -2.09 -6.59 -17.03
N GLU A 94 -1.56 -6.18 -15.89
CA GLU A 94 -2.33 -5.72 -14.74
C GLU A 94 -3.28 -4.55 -15.07
N PHE A 95 -2.90 -3.72 -16.05
CA PHE A 95 -3.69 -2.55 -16.48
C PHE A 95 -4.50 -2.79 -17.76
N ALA A 96 -4.48 -4.01 -18.31
CA ALA A 96 -5.34 -4.39 -19.43
C ALA A 96 -6.78 -4.62 -18.96
N ARG A 97 -7.76 -4.23 -19.77
CA ARG A 97 -9.16 -4.57 -19.57
C ARG A 97 -9.53 -5.82 -20.37
N PRO A 98 -10.63 -6.52 -20.00
CA PRO A 98 -11.08 -7.71 -20.71
C PRO A 98 -11.39 -7.49 -22.20
N ASP A 99 -11.77 -6.27 -22.57
CA ASP A 99 -12.06 -5.87 -23.97
C ASP A 99 -10.80 -5.55 -24.79
N GLY A 100 -9.60 -5.71 -24.20
CA GLY A 100 -8.32 -5.42 -24.82
C GLY A 100 -7.90 -3.95 -24.73
N SER A 101 -8.75 -3.05 -24.24
CA SER A 101 -8.37 -1.67 -23.96
C SER A 101 -7.49 -1.56 -22.71
N ARG A 102 -6.90 -0.39 -22.49
CA ARG A 102 -6.03 -0.11 -21.34
C ARG A 102 -6.70 0.85 -20.36
N ARG A 103 -6.42 0.67 -19.08
CA ARG A 103 -6.74 1.67 -18.08
C ARG A 103 -5.72 2.80 -18.16
N ASN A 104 -6.19 4.04 -18.02
CA ASN A 104 -5.27 5.12 -17.66
C ASN A 104 -4.66 4.81 -16.29
N THR A 105 -3.35 4.76 -16.21
CA THR A 105 -2.61 4.48 -14.97
C THR A 105 -2.39 5.78 -14.20
N THR A 106 -3.49 6.42 -13.82
CA THR A 106 -3.48 7.64 -13.00
C THR A 106 -2.84 7.37 -11.64
N VAL A 107 -2.48 8.42 -10.93
CA VAL A 107 -1.87 8.32 -9.61
C VAL A 107 -2.76 7.53 -8.62
N GLU A 108 -4.10 7.62 -8.76
CA GLU A 108 -5.07 6.85 -7.96
C GLU A 108 -5.05 5.35 -8.31
N VAL A 109 -5.00 5.04 -9.60
CA VAL A 109 -4.90 3.64 -10.08
C VAL A 109 -3.60 3.01 -9.61
N MET A 110 -2.50 3.76 -9.66
CA MET A 110 -1.21 3.29 -9.17
C MET A 110 -1.17 3.12 -7.65
N ALA A 111 -1.77 4.04 -6.89
CA ALA A 111 -1.89 3.88 -5.43
C ALA A 111 -2.68 2.62 -5.07
N GLN A 112 -3.79 2.34 -5.78
CA GLN A 112 -4.56 1.10 -5.61
C GLN A 112 -3.77 -0.15 -6.01
N ALA A 113 -3.04 -0.12 -7.11
CA ALA A 113 -2.23 -1.25 -7.57
C ALA A 113 -1.14 -1.60 -6.55
N VAL A 114 -0.40 -0.60 -6.07
CA VAL A 114 0.60 -0.75 -5.02
C VAL A 114 -0.01 -1.33 -3.74
N TYR A 115 -1.17 -0.82 -3.31
CA TYR A 115 -1.89 -1.35 -2.14
C TYR A 115 -2.16 -2.85 -2.29
N ARG A 116 -2.77 -3.26 -3.39
CA ARG A 116 -3.13 -4.68 -3.64
C ARG A 116 -1.91 -5.59 -3.67
N GLN A 117 -0.86 -5.17 -4.35
CA GLN A 117 0.39 -5.91 -4.46
C GLN A 117 1.09 -6.05 -3.10
N LEU A 118 1.17 -4.98 -2.32
CA LEU A 118 1.78 -5.00 -0.99
C LEU A 118 0.94 -5.80 0.00
N HIS A 119 -0.39 -5.61 0.01
CA HIS A 119 -1.30 -6.38 0.87
C HIS A 119 -1.17 -7.89 0.62
N SER A 120 -1.17 -8.31 -0.64
CA SER A 120 -1.02 -9.74 -0.99
C SER A 120 0.30 -10.34 -0.48
N ARG A 121 1.41 -9.60 -0.61
CA ARG A 121 2.73 -10.05 -0.14
C ARG A 121 2.81 -10.12 1.38
N LEU A 122 2.28 -9.10 2.05
CA LEU A 122 2.22 -9.07 3.52
C LEU A 122 1.34 -10.18 4.06
N GLN A 123 0.20 -10.47 3.42
CA GLN A 123 -0.68 -11.58 3.78
C GLN A 123 0.02 -12.93 3.62
N ALA A 124 0.71 -13.16 2.50
CA ALA A 124 1.48 -14.39 2.29
C ALA A 124 2.60 -14.54 3.33
N HIS A 125 3.32 -13.45 3.65
CA HIS A 125 4.34 -13.44 4.69
C HIS A 125 3.74 -13.72 6.07
N HIS A 126 2.62 -13.08 6.43
CA HIS A 126 1.91 -13.30 7.69
C HIS A 126 1.55 -14.78 7.88
N HIS A 127 0.96 -15.41 6.86
CA HIS A 127 0.61 -16.83 6.93
C HIS A 127 1.84 -17.73 7.07
N SER A 128 2.93 -17.43 6.38
CA SER A 128 4.18 -18.17 6.48
C SER A 128 4.76 -18.10 7.89
N VAL A 129 4.83 -16.92 8.49
CA VAL A 129 5.37 -16.70 9.84
C VAL A 129 4.45 -17.33 10.90
N LEU A 130 3.12 -17.19 10.76
CA LEU A 130 2.17 -17.88 11.64
C LEU A 130 2.37 -19.40 11.66
N ALA A 131 2.63 -19.99 10.48
CA ALA A 131 2.85 -21.42 10.35
C ALA A 131 4.15 -21.90 11.01
N THR A 132 5.16 -21.03 11.16
CA THR A 132 6.48 -21.38 11.69
C THR A 132 6.68 -21.03 13.15
N ASP A 133 6.25 -19.85 13.59
CA ASP A 133 6.50 -19.35 14.95
C ASP A 133 5.23 -18.94 15.72
N GLY A 134 4.07 -18.97 15.07
CA GLY A 134 2.78 -18.63 15.66
C GLY A 134 2.55 -17.13 15.92
N LYS A 135 3.46 -16.24 15.50
CA LYS A 135 3.41 -14.82 15.86
C LYS A 135 2.88 -13.90 14.75
N GLY A 136 3.11 -14.22 13.47
CA GLY A 136 2.61 -13.44 12.34
C GLY A 136 2.91 -11.93 12.44
N LEU A 137 2.22 -11.13 11.60
CA LEU A 137 2.30 -9.67 11.64
C LEU A 137 1.29 -9.01 12.61
N GLY A 138 0.60 -9.79 13.39
CA GLY A 138 -0.26 -9.57 14.56
C GLY A 138 -1.16 -8.33 14.58
N ALA A 139 -0.62 -7.16 14.84
CA ALA A 139 -1.37 -6.01 15.33
C ALA A 139 -1.81 -4.99 14.28
N VAL A 140 -1.45 -5.17 13.00
CA VAL A 140 -1.84 -4.27 11.91
C VAL A 140 -3.32 -4.47 11.59
N THR A 141 -4.11 -3.42 11.70
CA THR A 141 -5.55 -3.42 11.41
C THR A 141 -5.92 -2.58 10.18
N ALA A 142 -5.07 -1.64 9.79
CA ALA A 142 -5.24 -0.84 8.58
C ALA A 142 -3.91 -0.60 7.86
N MET A 143 -3.99 -0.38 6.55
CA MET A 143 -2.88 0.01 5.70
C MET A 143 -3.35 1.09 4.73
N HIS A 144 -2.52 2.13 4.56
CA HIS A 144 -2.74 3.22 3.63
C HIS A 144 -1.54 3.33 2.69
N ILE A 145 -1.79 3.51 1.41
CA ILE A 145 -0.77 3.87 0.44
C ILE A 145 -0.97 5.32 0.03
N LYS A 146 0.07 6.12 0.16
CA LYS A 146 0.18 7.44 -0.43
C LYS A 146 1.22 7.40 -1.55
N LEU A 147 0.86 7.88 -2.73
CA LEU A 147 1.73 7.98 -3.89
C LEU A 147 1.84 9.44 -4.31
N GLU A 148 3.06 9.96 -4.35
CA GLU A 148 3.39 11.35 -4.67
C GLU A 148 4.18 11.37 -5.98
N GLU A 149 3.57 11.90 -7.05
CA GLU A 149 4.24 12.08 -8.35
C GLU A 149 5.03 13.39 -8.43
N SER A 150 4.67 14.36 -7.58
CA SER A 150 5.34 15.63 -7.44
C SER A 150 5.05 16.25 -6.07
N ASP A 151 5.60 17.42 -5.81
CA ASP A 151 5.33 18.23 -4.61
C ASP A 151 3.90 18.79 -4.56
N VAL A 152 3.18 18.78 -5.68
CA VAL A 152 1.81 19.33 -5.82
C VAL A 152 0.75 18.30 -6.20
N ALA A 153 1.12 17.05 -6.51
CA ALA A 153 0.20 16.02 -6.97
C ALA A 153 0.46 14.68 -6.26
N LEU A 154 -0.56 14.21 -5.56
CA LEU A 154 -0.53 12.94 -4.85
C LEU A 154 -1.92 12.30 -4.83
N ALA A 155 -1.96 10.98 -4.66
CA ALA A 155 -3.17 10.24 -4.33
C ALA A 155 -2.93 9.30 -3.15
N SER A 156 -4.00 8.95 -2.48
CA SER A 156 -3.98 7.93 -1.42
C SER A 156 -5.04 6.88 -1.70
N TYR A 157 -4.72 5.64 -1.32
CA TYR A 157 -5.65 4.52 -1.37
C TYR A 157 -5.58 3.72 -0.07
N TRP A 158 -6.73 3.36 0.46
CA TRP A 158 -6.89 2.50 1.65
C TRP A 158 -8.17 1.70 1.55
N GLU A 159 -8.27 0.66 2.34
CA GLU A 159 -9.49 -0.10 2.56
C GLU A 159 -9.92 0.02 4.03
N GLU A 160 -11.15 -0.38 4.31
CA GLU A 160 -11.72 -0.32 5.66
C GLU A 160 -10.86 -1.09 6.66
N ALA A 161 -10.64 -0.50 7.84
CA ALA A 161 -9.86 -1.12 8.89
C ALA A 161 -10.51 -2.44 9.37
N ARG A 162 -9.69 -3.41 9.70
CA ARG A 162 -10.12 -4.74 10.19
C ARG A 162 -9.66 -4.94 11.62
N PRO A 163 -10.55 -4.78 12.60
CA PRO A 163 -10.20 -4.94 14.02
C PRO A 163 -9.60 -6.31 14.35
N GLU A 164 -10.00 -7.35 13.61
CA GLU A 164 -9.47 -8.72 13.75
C GLU A 164 -8.05 -8.90 13.19
N GLY A 165 -7.51 -7.88 12.58
CA GLY A 165 -6.22 -7.88 11.89
C GLY A 165 -6.34 -7.87 10.37
N LEU A 166 -5.58 -6.99 9.73
CA LEU A 166 -5.64 -6.74 8.28
C LEU A 166 -5.33 -8.01 7.45
N PHE A 167 -4.47 -8.87 7.96
CA PHE A 167 -3.99 -10.06 7.27
C PHE A 167 -4.69 -11.35 7.73
N SER A 168 -5.61 -11.26 8.67
CA SER A 168 -6.43 -12.40 9.10
C SER A 168 -7.30 -12.91 7.95
N ALA A 169 -7.52 -14.22 7.89
CA ALA A 169 -8.45 -14.79 6.92
C ALA A 169 -9.85 -14.18 7.17
N ARG A 170 -10.52 -13.75 6.10
CA ARG A 170 -11.95 -13.38 6.22
C ARG A 170 -12.68 -14.60 6.76
N ALA A 171 -13.44 -14.44 7.84
CA ALA A 171 -14.44 -15.41 8.20
C ALA A 171 -15.38 -15.53 6.98
N VAL A 172 -15.36 -16.71 6.33
CA VAL A 172 -16.32 -17.00 5.27
C VAL A 172 -17.65 -17.03 5.98
N GLY A 173 -18.47 -16.00 5.77
CA GLY A 173 -19.81 -15.92 6.32
C GLY A 173 -20.62 -17.14 5.86
N SER A 174 -21.09 -17.89 6.84
CA SER A 174 -22.06 -18.97 6.69
C SER A 174 -23.42 -18.40 6.27
#